data_8b96c47a3335b610a26b1357d279efe4
#
_entry.id   8b96c47a3335b610a26b1357d279efe4
#
_cell.length_a   1.000
_cell.length_b   1.000
_cell.length_c   1.000
_cell.angle_alpha   90.00
_cell.angle_beta   90.00
_cell.angle_gamma   90.00
#
_symmetry.space_group_name_H-M   'P 1'
#
loop_
_entity.id
_entity.type
_entity.pdbx_description
1 polymer ?
#
loop_
_entity_poly.entity_id
_entity_poly.type
_entity_poly.pdbx_seq_one_letter_code
_entity_poly.pdbx_strand_id
1 'polypeptide(L)'
;VRGPSRPYLAAVMSPRSVFRCIAGCDGSWPVTQAIYRCPKCQGLLEVSHDLAALKTTSAAEWMKLFDDRYMRSEWPYGSGVWGKREWVMPEMPDDLIVSMYEGGSNLFWAERYGKQIGLDELWVKLCGNSHSGSFKDLGMTVLVSVLRWAMRDGLQVKAVACASTGDTSAALAAYG
;
A
#
# COMPACT_ATOMS: atom_id res chain seq x y z
N VAL A 1 28.72 0.08 13.84
CA VAL A 1 29.56 -0.34 12.69
C VAL A 1 28.60 -0.61 11.54
N ARG A 2 28.54 0.30 10.57
CA ARG A 2 27.69 0.12 9.37
C ARG A 2 28.43 -0.83 8.42
N GLY A 3 27.90 -2.02 8.22
CA GLY A 3 28.34 -2.92 7.14
C GLY A 3 27.91 -2.33 5.77
N PRO A 4 28.60 -2.70 4.68
CA PRO A 4 28.32 -2.15 3.37
C PRO A 4 26.91 -2.56 2.92
N SER A 5 26.09 -1.57 2.57
CA SER A 5 24.81 -1.76 1.90
C SER A 5 25.08 -2.47 0.57
N ARG A 6 24.60 -3.70 0.41
CA ARG A 6 24.57 -4.37 -0.90
C ARG A 6 23.75 -3.50 -1.85
N PRO A 7 24.24 -3.19 -3.04
CA PRO A 7 23.43 -2.52 -4.04
C PRO A 7 22.27 -3.45 -4.38
N TYR A 8 21.07 -3.05 -4.01
CA TYR A 8 19.84 -3.69 -4.43
C TYR A 8 19.75 -3.55 -5.96
N LEU A 9 19.59 -4.66 -6.65
CA LEU A 9 19.58 -4.79 -8.12
C LEU A 9 18.72 -3.70 -8.77
N ALA A 10 19.35 -2.62 -9.16
CA ALA A 10 18.77 -1.60 -10.01
C ALA A 10 19.01 -2.01 -11.46
N ALA A 11 18.12 -2.78 -12.05
CA ALA A 11 17.96 -2.93 -13.50
C ALA A 11 16.78 -3.84 -13.90
N VAL A 12 15.68 -3.85 -13.17
CA VAL A 12 14.41 -4.30 -13.74
C VAL A 12 13.54 -3.05 -13.85
N MET A 13 13.04 -2.75 -15.03
CA MET A 13 12.06 -1.66 -15.18
C MET A 13 10.95 -1.91 -14.15
N SER A 14 10.92 -1.10 -13.12
CA SER A 14 9.93 -1.24 -12.05
C SER A 14 8.53 -1.16 -12.66
N PRO A 15 7.62 -2.07 -12.29
CA PRO A 15 6.24 -1.99 -12.77
C PRO A 15 5.68 -0.62 -12.41
N ARG A 16 5.00 0.02 -13.36
CA ARG A 16 4.40 1.34 -13.14
C ARG A 16 2.96 1.19 -12.71
N SER A 17 2.58 2.00 -11.75
CA SER A 17 1.20 2.13 -11.30
C SER A 17 0.55 3.32 -12.01
N VAL A 18 -0.63 3.11 -12.60
CA VAL A 18 -1.38 4.16 -13.31
C VAL A 18 -2.86 4.08 -12.97
N PHE A 19 -3.56 5.19 -13.06
CA PHE A 19 -5.02 5.18 -13.07
C PHE A 19 -5.56 4.69 -14.41
N ARG A 20 -6.58 3.84 -14.37
CA ARG A 20 -7.38 3.39 -15.52
C ARG A 20 -8.86 3.49 -15.22
N CYS A 21 -9.66 3.67 -16.27
CA CYS A 21 -11.11 3.67 -16.13
C CYS A 21 -11.65 2.24 -15.96
N ILE A 22 -12.45 1.98 -14.91
CA ILE A 22 -13.08 0.67 -14.69
C ILE A 22 -14.12 0.32 -15.76
N ALA A 23 -14.68 1.32 -16.48
CA ALA A 23 -15.61 1.11 -17.58
C ALA A 23 -14.89 0.84 -18.93
N GLY A 24 -13.56 0.68 -18.93
CA GLY A 24 -12.80 0.33 -20.14
C GLY A 24 -12.54 1.48 -21.12
N CYS A 25 -12.72 2.73 -20.72
CA CYS A 25 -12.29 3.85 -21.57
C CYS A 25 -10.77 3.81 -21.80
N ASP A 26 -10.34 4.03 -23.02
CA ASP A 26 -8.92 4.10 -23.37
C ASP A 26 -8.17 5.21 -22.61
N GLY A 27 -6.89 4.93 -22.33
CA GLY A 27 -5.97 5.85 -21.67
C GLY A 27 -5.60 5.44 -20.26
N SER A 28 -4.53 6.06 -19.79
CA SER A 28 -4.05 5.91 -18.41
C SER A 28 -3.51 7.24 -17.92
N TRP A 29 -3.54 7.47 -16.61
CA TRP A 29 -3.07 8.71 -16.00
C TRP A 29 -2.11 8.39 -14.87
N PRO A 30 -1.09 9.23 -14.63
CA PRO A 30 -0.18 9.07 -13.50
C PRO A 30 -0.94 9.07 -12.16
N VAL A 31 -0.55 8.23 -11.23
CA VAL A 31 -1.15 8.20 -9.88
C VAL A 31 -0.90 9.48 -9.08
N THR A 32 0.10 10.28 -9.47
CA THR A 32 0.37 11.60 -8.89
C THR A 32 -0.52 12.71 -9.45
N GLN A 33 -1.33 12.43 -10.48
CA GLN A 33 -2.27 13.39 -11.05
C GLN A 33 -3.53 13.47 -10.18
N ALA A 34 -3.94 14.66 -9.79
CA ALA A 34 -5.16 14.88 -9.01
C ALA A 34 -6.43 14.75 -9.87
N ILE A 35 -6.79 13.51 -10.20
CA ILE A 35 -8.05 13.16 -10.88
C ILE A 35 -8.86 12.20 -10.04
N TYR A 36 -10.17 12.41 -9.97
CA TYR A 36 -11.09 11.63 -9.14
C TYR A 36 -12.04 10.76 -9.97
N ARG A 37 -12.19 11.07 -11.25
CA ARG A 37 -13.08 10.37 -12.18
C ARG A 37 -12.45 10.34 -13.56
N CYS A 38 -12.88 9.37 -14.36
CA CYS A 38 -12.48 9.25 -15.75
C CYS A 38 -12.85 10.52 -16.53
N PRO A 39 -11.89 11.20 -17.17
CA PRO A 39 -12.19 12.42 -17.96
C PRO A 39 -13.13 12.18 -19.15
N LYS A 40 -13.24 10.91 -19.63
CA LYS A 40 -14.08 10.57 -20.79
C LYS A 40 -15.52 10.26 -20.41
N CYS A 41 -15.73 9.44 -19.37
CA CYS A 41 -17.10 8.96 -19.03
C CYS A 41 -17.55 9.36 -17.63
N GLN A 42 -16.74 10.05 -16.84
CA GLN A 42 -16.99 10.41 -15.44
C GLN A 42 -17.18 9.21 -14.50
N GLY A 43 -16.88 7.99 -14.97
CA GLY A 43 -16.85 6.78 -14.15
C GLY A 43 -15.69 6.71 -13.18
N LEU A 44 -15.64 5.67 -12.36
CA LEU A 44 -14.58 5.46 -11.38
C LEU A 44 -13.25 5.10 -12.06
N LEU A 45 -12.18 5.36 -11.36
CA LEU A 45 -10.82 4.97 -11.71
C LEU A 45 -10.35 3.88 -10.76
N GLU A 46 -9.52 2.99 -11.26
CA GLU A 46 -8.74 2.01 -10.48
C GLU A 46 -7.24 2.26 -10.65
N VAL A 47 -6.45 1.80 -9.68
CA VAL A 47 -5.00 1.73 -9.84
C VAL A 47 -4.65 0.43 -10.55
N SER A 48 -4.07 0.53 -11.72
CA SER A 48 -3.59 -0.61 -12.52
C SER A 48 -2.08 -0.73 -12.41
N HIS A 49 -1.60 -1.94 -12.09
CA HIS A 49 -0.17 -2.25 -12.00
C HIS A 49 0.30 -3.05 -13.20
N ASP A 50 1.58 -2.95 -13.55
CA ASP A 50 2.22 -3.83 -14.54
C ASP A 50 2.47 -5.21 -13.92
N LEU A 51 1.45 -6.06 -13.94
CA LEU A 51 1.53 -7.42 -13.42
C LEU A 51 2.48 -8.32 -14.22
N ALA A 52 2.81 -7.98 -15.46
CA ALA A 52 3.73 -8.78 -16.27
C ALA A 52 5.14 -8.73 -15.68
N ALA A 53 5.57 -7.56 -15.23
CA ALA A 53 6.86 -7.40 -14.55
C ALA A 53 6.94 -8.21 -13.24
N LEU A 54 5.84 -8.33 -12.49
CA LEU A 54 5.82 -9.10 -11.25
C LEU A 54 5.91 -10.62 -11.48
N LYS A 55 5.46 -11.12 -12.63
CA LYS A 55 5.48 -12.55 -12.97
C LYS A 55 6.88 -13.12 -13.23
N THR A 56 7.89 -12.26 -13.35
CA THR A 56 9.30 -12.69 -13.52
C THR A 56 9.89 -13.29 -12.22
N THR A 57 9.27 -13.01 -11.08
CA THR A 57 9.67 -13.52 -9.76
C THR A 57 8.73 -14.64 -9.34
N SER A 58 9.25 -15.77 -8.92
CA SER A 58 8.46 -16.91 -8.49
C SER A 58 7.76 -16.65 -7.14
N ALA A 59 6.72 -17.41 -6.84
CA ALA A 59 6.01 -17.33 -5.56
C ALA A 59 6.95 -17.57 -4.36
N ALA A 60 7.87 -18.54 -4.47
CA ALA A 60 8.82 -18.83 -3.41
C ALA A 60 9.80 -17.67 -3.15
N GLU A 61 10.26 -16.99 -4.21
CA GLU A 61 11.12 -15.81 -4.09
C GLU A 61 10.36 -14.64 -3.44
N TRP A 62 9.09 -14.41 -3.82
CA TRP A 62 8.25 -13.40 -3.17
C TRP A 62 8.04 -13.70 -1.70
N MET A 63 7.71 -14.94 -1.35
CA MET A 63 7.54 -15.35 0.05
C MET A 63 8.82 -15.10 0.84
N LYS A 64 9.97 -15.59 0.33
CA LYS A 64 11.27 -15.37 0.98
C LYS A 64 11.58 -13.87 1.15
N LEU A 65 11.36 -13.04 0.14
CA LEU A 65 11.62 -11.61 0.21
C LEU A 65 10.77 -10.93 1.30
N PHE A 66 9.48 -11.27 1.39
CA PHE A 66 8.58 -10.68 2.36
C PHE A 66 8.85 -11.17 3.78
N ASP A 67 9.22 -12.45 3.95
CA ASP A 67 9.64 -12.99 5.23
C ASP A 67 10.96 -12.36 5.70
N ASP A 68 11.92 -12.18 4.81
CA ASP A 68 13.19 -11.51 5.11
C ASP A 68 12.99 -10.04 5.55
N ARG A 69 11.90 -9.39 5.12
CA ARG A 69 11.54 -8.01 5.48
C ARG A 69 10.63 -7.93 6.71
N TYR A 70 9.96 -9.02 7.08
CA TYR A 70 9.01 -9.01 8.17
C TYR A 70 9.68 -8.59 9.49
N MET A 71 9.04 -7.64 10.20
CA MET A 71 9.52 -7.07 11.47
C MET A 71 10.94 -6.47 11.44
N ARG A 72 11.46 -6.11 10.26
CA ARG A 72 12.74 -5.40 10.17
C ARG A 72 12.56 -3.94 10.58
N SER A 73 13.61 -3.36 11.21
CA SER A 73 13.67 -1.93 11.49
C SER A 73 14.24 -1.11 10.33
N GLU A 74 14.67 -1.77 9.25
CA GLU A 74 15.20 -1.10 8.07
C GLU A 74 14.10 -0.38 7.30
N TRP A 75 14.25 0.93 7.14
CA TRP A 75 13.32 1.75 6.40
C TRP A 75 13.30 1.43 4.90
N PRO A 76 12.13 1.34 4.25
CA PRO A 76 10.76 1.37 4.79
C PRO A 76 10.21 -0.05 5.06
N TYR A 77 11.03 -1.09 5.00
CA TYR A 77 10.64 -2.48 4.90
C TYR A 77 10.01 -3.08 6.16
N GLY A 78 10.13 -2.43 7.31
CA GLY A 78 9.46 -2.86 8.53
C GLY A 78 7.93 -2.65 8.52
N SER A 79 7.41 -1.84 7.61
CA SER A 79 5.97 -1.70 7.38
C SER A 79 5.41 -2.95 6.70
N GLY A 80 4.25 -3.42 7.15
CA GLY A 80 3.52 -4.50 6.49
C GLY A 80 3.00 -4.13 5.09
N VAL A 81 2.90 -2.83 4.79
CA VAL A 81 2.55 -2.30 3.47
C VAL A 81 3.82 -2.13 2.62
N TRP A 82 4.77 -1.32 3.07
CA TRP A 82 5.97 -0.98 2.30
C TRP A 82 7.00 -2.11 2.25
N GLY A 83 6.91 -3.08 3.15
CA GLY A 83 7.64 -4.34 3.03
C GLY A 83 7.29 -5.12 1.75
N LYS A 84 6.16 -4.78 1.12
CA LYS A 84 5.65 -5.34 -0.14
C LYS A 84 5.53 -4.28 -1.23
N ARG A 85 6.42 -3.28 -1.21
CA ARG A 85 6.37 -2.11 -2.11
C ARG A 85 6.26 -2.48 -3.59
N GLU A 86 6.86 -3.58 -4.02
CA GLU A 86 6.83 -4.06 -5.40
C GLU A 86 5.39 -4.36 -5.86
N TRP A 87 4.51 -4.71 -4.92
CA TRP A 87 3.09 -4.98 -5.16
C TRP A 87 2.21 -3.77 -4.91
N VAL A 88 2.69 -2.82 -4.09
CA VAL A 88 1.91 -1.63 -3.69
C VAL A 88 2.19 -0.46 -4.63
N MET A 89 3.44 -0.03 -4.69
CA MET A 89 3.90 1.09 -5.53
C MET A 89 5.43 1.05 -5.64
N PRO A 90 5.96 0.27 -6.58
CA PRO A 90 7.40 -0.01 -6.69
C PRO A 90 8.24 1.23 -7.00
N GLU A 91 7.65 2.20 -7.69
CA GLU A 91 8.29 3.45 -8.09
C GLU A 91 8.31 4.53 -6.99
N MET A 92 7.66 4.31 -5.86
CA MET A 92 7.61 5.28 -4.77
C MET A 92 9.01 5.57 -4.21
N PRO A 93 9.47 6.82 -4.21
CA PRO A 93 10.74 7.18 -3.60
C PRO A 93 10.72 7.00 -2.07
N ASP A 94 11.79 6.44 -1.50
CA ASP A 94 11.85 6.09 -0.08
C ASP A 94 11.72 7.31 0.84
N ASP A 95 12.23 8.47 0.42
CA ASP A 95 12.17 9.74 1.14
C ASP A 95 10.78 10.37 1.16
N LEU A 96 9.86 9.90 0.32
CA LEU A 96 8.48 10.37 0.26
C LEU A 96 7.51 9.44 0.98
N ILE A 97 7.94 8.26 1.38
CA ILE A 97 7.12 7.33 2.15
C ILE A 97 6.79 7.94 3.51
N VAL A 98 5.52 7.89 3.86
CA VAL A 98 5.01 8.19 5.20
C VAL A 98 4.49 6.87 5.79
N SER A 99 5.10 6.42 6.88
CA SER A 99 4.72 5.17 7.52
C SER A 99 4.96 5.22 9.03
N MET A 100 4.08 4.63 9.78
CA MET A 100 4.23 4.34 11.20
C MET A 100 4.46 2.83 11.44
N TYR A 101 5.01 2.12 10.43
CA TYR A 101 5.22 0.66 10.44
C TYR A 101 3.91 -0.13 10.57
N GLU A 102 2.83 0.38 10.00
CA GLU A 102 1.51 -0.25 9.93
C GLU A 102 1.52 -1.60 9.21
N GLY A 103 0.51 -2.40 9.44
CA GLY A 103 0.42 -3.76 8.90
C GLY A 103 1.13 -4.78 9.79
N GLY A 104 1.48 -5.94 9.24
CA GLY A 104 2.02 -7.05 10.04
C GLY A 104 1.05 -7.54 11.11
N SER A 105 -0.25 -7.23 10.98
CA SER A 105 -1.29 -7.55 11.96
C SER A 105 -1.49 -9.04 12.13
N ASN A 106 -1.93 -9.44 13.32
CA ASN A 106 -2.04 -10.83 13.72
C ASN A 106 -3.03 -11.62 12.89
N LEU A 107 -2.71 -12.89 12.65
CA LEU A 107 -3.63 -13.90 12.21
C LEU A 107 -4.03 -14.73 13.43
N PHE A 108 -5.32 -14.74 13.75
CA PHE A 108 -5.86 -15.37 14.96
C PHE A 108 -6.70 -16.59 14.59
N TRP A 109 -6.41 -17.74 15.23
CA TRP A 109 -7.25 -18.93 15.09
C TRP A 109 -8.47 -18.84 15.97
N ALA A 110 -9.64 -18.68 15.35
CA ALA A 110 -10.93 -18.55 16.03
C ALA A 110 -11.60 -19.91 16.26
N GLU A 111 -10.90 -20.88 16.85
CA GLU A 111 -11.32 -22.28 17.04
C GLU A 111 -12.71 -22.41 17.65
N ARG A 112 -12.94 -21.73 18.76
CA ARG A 112 -14.21 -21.85 19.50
C ARG A 112 -15.40 -21.35 18.67
N TYR A 113 -15.23 -20.25 17.98
CA TYR A 113 -16.26 -19.69 17.11
C TYR A 113 -16.43 -20.55 15.85
N GLY A 114 -15.33 -20.99 15.26
CA GLY A 114 -15.37 -21.91 14.13
C GLY A 114 -16.21 -23.18 14.42
N LYS A 115 -15.95 -23.83 15.55
CA LYS A 115 -16.73 -25.02 15.98
C LYS A 115 -18.22 -24.73 16.13
N GLN A 116 -18.61 -23.53 16.61
CA GLN A 116 -20.01 -23.16 16.76
C GLN A 116 -20.75 -23.02 15.42
N ILE A 117 -20.04 -22.64 14.37
CA ILE A 117 -20.61 -22.41 13.03
C ILE A 117 -20.27 -23.54 12.03
N GLY A 118 -19.64 -24.63 12.50
CA GLY A 118 -19.29 -25.79 11.68
C GLY A 118 -18.09 -25.60 10.77
N LEU A 119 -17.14 -24.73 11.13
CA LEU A 119 -15.88 -24.51 10.44
C LEU A 119 -14.71 -24.91 11.34
N ASP A 120 -14.02 -26.00 11.01
CA ASP A 120 -12.88 -26.51 11.77
C ASP A 120 -11.66 -25.57 11.66
N GLU A 121 -11.47 -24.93 10.52
CA GLU A 121 -10.36 -24.04 10.17
C GLU A 121 -10.86 -22.61 9.94
N LEU A 122 -11.13 -21.88 11.02
CA LEU A 122 -11.50 -20.44 10.94
C LEU A 122 -10.37 -19.56 11.46
N TRP A 123 -9.79 -18.77 10.58
CA TRP A 123 -8.74 -17.81 10.89
C TRP A 123 -9.21 -16.37 10.66
N VAL A 124 -8.90 -15.48 11.60
CA VAL A 124 -9.29 -14.05 11.54
C VAL A 124 -8.04 -13.18 11.43
N LYS A 125 -7.96 -12.41 10.36
CA LYS A 125 -6.93 -11.38 10.17
C LYS A 125 -7.35 -10.10 10.88
N LEU A 126 -6.59 -9.70 11.92
CA LEU A 126 -6.91 -8.55 12.78
C LEU A 126 -6.40 -7.24 12.17
N CYS A 127 -6.96 -6.80 11.05
CA CYS A 127 -6.52 -5.58 10.37
C CYS A 127 -6.76 -4.28 11.17
N GLY A 128 -7.63 -4.29 12.16
CA GLY A 128 -7.84 -3.19 13.11
C GLY A 128 -6.76 -3.05 14.18
N ASN A 129 -5.82 -4.00 14.28
CA ASN A 129 -4.68 -3.89 15.19
C ASN A 129 -3.58 -3.02 14.54
N SER A 130 -3.82 -1.73 14.50
CA SER A 130 -3.01 -0.71 13.86
C SER A 130 -3.05 0.59 14.69
N HIS A 131 -2.24 1.60 14.32
CA HIS A 131 -2.03 2.82 15.13
C HIS A 131 -3.30 3.62 15.43
N SER A 132 -4.18 3.79 14.44
CA SER A 132 -5.47 4.47 14.65
C SER A 132 -6.60 3.52 15.08
N GLY A 133 -6.29 2.24 15.31
CA GLY A 133 -7.28 1.21 15.65
C GLY A 133 -8.12 0.73 14.45
N SER A 134 -7.75 1.10 13.23
CA SER A 134 -8.50 0.78 12.02
C SER A 134 -7.61 0.34 10.87
N PHE A 135 -8.12 -0.56 10.01
CA PHE A 135 -7.46 -0.96 8.76
C PHE A 135 -7.26 0.21 7.79
N LYS A 136 -7.85 1.38 8.05
CA LYS A 136 -7.66 2.60 7.23
C LYS A 136 -6.22 3.04 7.17
N ASP A 137 -5.42 2.74 8.18
CA ASP A 137 -3.99 3.00 8.21
C ASP A 137 -3.26 2.40 7.01
N LEU A 138 -3.65 1.18 6.59
CA LEU A 138 -3.03 0.48 5.46
C LEU A 138 -3.20 1.22 4.12
N GLY A 139 -4.32 1.90 3.94
CA GLY A 139 -4.55 2.74 2.75
C GLY A 139 -3.99 4.15 2.92
N MET A 140 -4.04 4.69 4.14
CA MET A 140 -3.64 6.07 4.40
C MET A 140 -2.14 6.28 4.24
N THR A 141 -1.31 5.32 4.64
CA THR A 141 0.13 5.36 4.41
C THR A 141 0.46 5.54 2.92
N VAL A 142 -0.25 4.85 2.03
CA VAL A 142 -0.07 4.95 0.58
C VAL A 142 -0.59 6.28 0.06
N LEU A 143 -1.80 6.67 0.46
CA LEU A 143 -2.43 7.93 0.02
C LEU A 143 -1.55 9.15 0.35
N VAL A 144 -1.08 9.26 1.59
CA VAL A 144 -0.27 10.40 2.03
C VAL A 144 1.11 10.38 1.37
N SER A 145 1.70 9.22 1.16
CA SER A 145 2.97 9.09 0.42
C SER A 145 2.82 9.54 -1.04
N VAL A 146 1.75 9.12 -1.72
CA VAL A 146 1.46 9.57 -3.10
C VAL A 146 1.19 11.07 -3.14
N LEU A 147 0.49 11.61 -2.15
CA LEU A 147 0.24 13.05 -2.05
C LEU A 147 1.55 13.83 -1.91
N ARG A 148 2.47 13.38 -1.05
CA ARG A 148 3.81 13.98 -0.93
C ARG A 148 4.58 13.93 -2.25
N TRP A 149 4.47 12.82 -2.97
CA TRP A 149 5.09 12.70 -4.29
C TRP A 149 4.48 13.71 -5.28
N ALA A 150 3.15 13.77 -5.38
CA ALA A 150 2.48 14.73 -6.25
C ALA A 150 2.84 16.18 -5.90
N MET A 151 2.96 16.51 -4.61
CA MET A 151 3.40 17.85 -4.16
C MET A 151 4.85 18.15 -4.56
N ARG A 152 5.76 17.20 -4.45
CA ARG A 152 7.13 17.34 -4.94
C ARG A 152 7.15 17.58 -6.46
N ASP A 153 6.27 16.93 -7.19
CA ASP A 153 6.14 17.08 -8.65
C ASP A 153 5.33 18.34 -9.06
N GLY A 154 4.96 19.19 -8.10
CA GLY A 154 4.41 20.53 -8.35
C GLY A 154 2.92 20.69 -8.02
N LEU A 155 2.22 19.63 -7.55
CA LEU A 155 0.83 19.76 -7.12
C LEU A 155 0.74 20.71 -5.91
N GLN A 156 -0.08 21.76 -6.03
CA GLN A 156 -0.31 22.71 -4.94
C GLN A 156 -1.46 22.22 -4.06
N VAL A 157 -1.15 21.82 -2.83
CA VAL A 157 -2.13 21.36 -1.84
C VAL A 157 -2.09 22.26 -0.63
N LYS A 158 -3.21 22.92 -0.30
CA LYS A 158 -3.33 23.78 0.89
C LYS A 158 -3.81 22.99 2.12
N ALA A 159 -4.66 22.00 1.89
CA ALA A 159 -5.21 21.16 2.93
C ALA A 159 -5.73 19.84 2.34
N VAL A 160 -5.79 18.83 3.17
CA VAL A 160 -6.45 17.54 2.86
C VAL A 160 -7.63 17.39 3.81
N ALA A 161 -8.79 17.00 3.28
CA ALA A 161 -9.99 16.77 4.06
C ALA A 161 -10.68 15.47 3.63
N CYS A 162 -11.38 14.85 4.54
CA CYS A 162 -12.24 13.70 4.24
C CYS A 162 -13.57 13.78 4.98
N ALA A 163 -14.64 13.33 4.35
CA ALA A 163 -15.91 13.09 5.01
C ALA A 163 -15.85 11.70 5.66
N SER A 164 -15.85 11.65 6.99
CA SER A 164 -15.70 10.39 7.73
C SER A 164 -16.45 10.44 9.05
N THR A 165 -16.99 9.30 9.47
CA THR A 165 -17.61 9.13 10.78
C THR A 165 -16.61 8.79 11.90
N GLY A 166 -15.31 8.68 11.58
CA GLY A 166 -14.28 8.39 12.58
C GLY A 166 -12.98 7.86 11.98
N ASP A 167 -12.94 6.60 11.58
CA ASP A 167 -11.72 5.86 11.24
C ASP A 167 -10.86 6.51 10.16
N THR A 168 -11.47 6.94 9.05
CA THR A 168 -10.71 7.57 7.95
C THR A 168 -10.14 8.91 8.37
N SER A 169 -10.88 9.70 9.14
CA SER A 169 -10.39 10.98 9.65
C SER A 169 -9.29 10.81 10.70
N ALA A 170 -9.41 9.79 11.57
CA ALA A 170 -8.38 9.46 12.54
C ALA A 170 -7.08 9.03 11.85
N ALA A 171 -7.17 8.13 10.86
CA ALA A 171 -6.01 7.73 10.08
C ALA A 171 -5.42 8.91 9.28
N LEU A 172 -6.26 9.74 8.63
CA LEU A 172 -5.76 10.92 7.92
C LEU A 172 -5.02 11.89 8.86
N ALA A 173 -5.54 12.12 10.06
CA ALA A 173 -4.88 12.99 11.04
C ALA A 173 -3.57 12.41 11.58
N ALA A 174 -3.43 11.08 11.59
CA ALA A 174 -2.23 10.41 12.07
C ALA A 174 -1.10 10.41 11.03
N TYR A 175 -1.41 10.33 9.74
CA TYR A 175 -0.44 10.23 8.65
C TYR A 175 -0.18 11.55 7.92
N GLY A 176 -1.08 12.56 8.03
CA GLY A 176 -1.03 13.86 7.35
C GLY A 176 -0.24 14.95 8.08
#